data_8705f75cc375f8aa828fd5a07290bbf4
#
_entry.id   8705f75cc375f8aa828fd5a07290bbf4
#
_cell.length_a   1.000
_cell.length_b   1.000
_cell.length_c   1.000
_cell.angle_alpha   90.00
_cell.angle_beta   90.00
_cell.angle_gamma   90.00
#
_symmetry.space_group_name_H-M   'P 1'
#
loop_
_entity.id
_entity.type
_entity.pdbx_description
1 polymer ?
#
loop_
_entity_poly.entity_id
_entity_poly.type
_entity_poly.pdbx_seq_one_letter_code
_entity_poly.pdbx_strand_id
1 'polypeptide(L)'
;MQGTPYIYQGEEIGMTNAYFKSIDDYKDIEAINAYKEYTESGLMTEEEMLNCLKMVSRDNARTPMQWDDSANAGFTTGTPWISVNKNYTQINAKAALEDKDSVFYYYQKLIRLRHENEIIVEGVFHGLLEDNDDIYAYERTLGDEKLVVACNFTNKEVPCDLFEGKEGEELITNYKNHVTGVPVSYTHLTL
;
A
#
# COMPACT_ATOMS: atom_id res chain seq x y z
N MET A 1 -11.32 -3.64 -7.85
CA MET A 1 -11.76 -2.43 -8.60
C MET A 1 -11.70 -2.72 -10.09
N GLN A 2 -12.31 -1.89 -10.92
CA GLN A 2 -12.24 -1.99 -12.38
C GLN A 2 -11.16 -1.04 -12.91
N GLY A 3 -10.47 -1.41 -13.99
CA GLY A 3 -9.43 -0.62 -14.63
C GLY A 3 -8.05 -1.27 -14.55
N THR A 4 -7.04 -0.57 -15.08
CA THR A 4 -5.65 -1.04 -15.09
C THR A 4 -4.94 -0.58 -13.83
N PRO A 5 -4.40 -1.49 -13.01
CA PRO A 5 -3.61 -1.09 -11.85
C PRO A 5 -2.23 -0.57 -12.30
N TYR A 6 -1.78 0.50 -11.66
CA TYR A 6 -0.42 1.02 -11.79
C TYR A 6 0.28 0.81 -10.45
N ILE A 7 1.40 0.11 -10.47
CA ILE A 7 2.22 -0.14 -9.29
C ILE A 7 3.37 0.86 -9.32
N TYR A 8 3.44 1.71 -8.31
CA TYR A 8 4.54 2.66 -8.20
C TYR A 8 5.78 1.97 -7.62
N GLN A 9 6.97 2.37 -8.10
CA GLN A 9 8.23 1.78 -7.64
C GLN A 9 8.36 1.85 -6.10
N GLY A 10 8.66 0.70 -5.49
CA GLY A 10 8.79 0.54 -4.04
C GLY A 10 7.54 0.08 -3.32
N GLU A 11 6.34 0.20 -3.91
CA GLU A 11 5.11 -0.37 -3.33
C GLU A 11 5.25 -1.89 -3.20
N GLU A 12 5.82 -2.55 -4.21
CA GLU A 12 6.00 -3.98 -4.28
C GLU A 12 6.92 -4.57 -3.20
N ILE A 13 7.70 -3.72 -2.54
CA ILE A 13 8.55 -4.12 -1.41
C ILE A 13 8.14 -3.46 -0.10
N GLY A 14 7.04 -2.70 -0.09
CA GLY A 14 6.50 -2.04 1.09
C GLY A 14 7.29 -0.82 1.56
N MET A 15 7.91 -0.05 0.64
CA MET A 15 8.55 1.21 0.99
C MET A 15 7.55 2.18 1.62
N THR A 16 8.00 2.93 2.62
CA THR A 16 7.19 3.89 3.39
C THR A 16 7.69 5.31 3.21
N ASN A 17 6.93 6.29 3.72
CA ASN A 17 7.38 7.68 3.82
C ASN A 17 8.69 7.79 4.60
N ALA A 18 9.57 8.72 4.18
CA ALA A 18 10.93 8.85 4.71
C ALA A 18 11.02 9.56 6.06
N TYR A 19 9.99 10.30 6.47
CA TYR A 19 9.92 11.06 7.73
C TYR A 19 11.14 11.97 7.96
N PHE A 20 11.45 12.82 6.97
CA PHE A 20 12.51 13.81 7.06
C PHE A 20 12.37 14.72 8.28
N LYS A 21 13.50 15.15 8.85
CA LYS A 21 13.53 15.89 10.12
C LYS A 21 13.70 17.39 9.97
N SER A 22 14.21 17.85 8.82
CA SER A 22 14.47 19.25 8.52
C SER A 22 13.87 19.60 7.16
N ILE A 23 13.47 20.86 6.99
CA ILE A 23 13.06 21.37 5.68
C ILE A 23 14.20 21.27 4.63
N ASP A 24 15.44 21.28 5.04
CA ASP A 24 16.60 21.15 4.15
C ASP A 24 16.71 19.77 3.49
N ASP A 25 16.07 18.76 4.07
CA ASP A 25 15.98 17.41 3.51
C ASP A 25 15.04 17.34 2.30
N TYR A 26 14.07 18.27 2.21
CA TYR A 26 13.09 18.32 1.14
C TYR A 26 13.67 18.98 -0.11
N LYS A 27 13.24 18.49 -1.28
CA LYS A 27 13.63 19.00 -2.61
C LYS A 27 12.44 19.49 -3.42
N ASP A 28 11.23 19.15 -3.00
CA ASP A 28 10.00 19.61 -3.62
C ASP A 28 9.77 21.09 -3.34
N ILE A 29 9.79 21.90 -4.39
CA ILE A 29 9.60 23.36 -4.28
C ILE A 29 8.23 23.73 -3.67
N GLU A 30 7.21 22.92 -3.89
CA GLU A 30 5.88 23.12 -3.28
C GLU A 30 5.94 22.93 -1.77
N ALA A 31 6.61 21.86 -1.31
CA ALA A 31 6.82 21.61 0.12
C ALA A 31 7.62 22.76 0.78
N ILE A 32 8.68 23.22 0.13
CA ILE A 32 9.54 24.31 0.62
C ILE A 32 8.75 25.62 0.69
N ASN A 33 8.00 25.95 -0.35
CA ASN A 33 7.20 27.19 -0.38
C ASN A 33 6.06 27.14 0.65
N ALA A 34 5.35 26.04 0.76
CA ALA A 34 4.29 25.87 1.75
C ALA A 34 4.86 25.96 3.18
N TYR A 35 5.99 25.31 3.46
CA TYR A 35 6.65 25.43 4.77
C TYR A 35 6.91 26.90 5.11
N LYS A 36 7.54 27.66 4.19
CA LYS A 36 7.86 29.07 4.40
C LYS A 36 6.59 29.92 4.61
N GLU A 37 5.59 29.77 3.75
CA GLU A 37 4.35 30.55 3.81
C GLU A 37 3.60 30.34 5.13
N TYR A 38 3.41 29.08 5.54
CA TYR A 38 2.62 28.77 6.73
C TYR A 38 3.35 29.10 8.03
N THR A 39 4.68 28.97 8.07
CA THR A 39 5.46 29.32 9.27
C THR A 39 5.67 30.83 9.41
N GLU A 40 6.00 31.55 8.33
CA GLU A 40 6.19 33.02 8.36
C GLU A 40 4.88 33.76 8.63
N SER A 41 3.74 33.24 8.17
CA SER A 41 2.42 33.81 8.46
C SER A 41 1.91 33.52 9.89
N GLY A 42 2.58 32.60 10.60
CA GLY A 42 2.17 32.15 11.93
C GLY A 42 0.93 31.25 11.95
N LEU A 43 0.53 30.73 10.79
CA LEU A 43 -0.60 29.79 10.68
C LEU A 43 -0.26 28.41 11.24
N MET A 44 1.01 28.00 11.14
CA MET A 44 1.53 26.75 11.68
C MET A 44 2.91 26.97 12.29
N THR A 45 3.23 26.21 13.31
CA THR A 45 4.61 26.11 13.79
C THR A 45 5.47 25.30 12.83
N GLU A 46 6.80 25.44 12.92
CA GLU A 46 7.73 24.64 12.14
C GLU A 46 7.52 23.13 12.36
N GLU A 47 7.25 22.72 13.59
CA GLU A 47 7.02 21.31 13.93
C GLU A 47 5.73 20.78 13.30
N GLU A 48 4.63 21.54 13.39
CA GLU A 48 3.35 21.15 12.76
C GLU A 48 3.50 21.02 11.25
N MET A 49 4.18 22.00 10.61
CA MET A 49 4.38 21.96 9.17
C MET A 49 5.29 20.79 8.74
N LEU A 50 6.38 20.51 9.46
CA LEU A 50 7.21 19.34 9.21
C LEU A 50 6.42 18.03 9.39
N ASN A 51 5.55 17.93 10.39
CA ASN A 51 4.70 16.76 10.59
C ASN A 51 3.70 16.59 9.44
N CYS A 52 3.14 17.67 8.91
CA CYS A 52 2.32 17.62 7.70
C CYS A 52 3.11 17.11 6.50
N LEU A 53 4.29 17.69 6.23
CA LEU A 53 5.14 17.30 5.10
C LEU A 53 5.60 15.84 5.15
N LYS A 54 5.84 15.28 6.33
CA LYS A 54 6.14 13.85 6.51
C LYS A 54 5.04 12.95 5.94
N MET A 55 3.80 13.41 5.96
CA MET A 55 2.65 12.64 5.48
C MET A 55 2.35 12.87 4.01
N VAL A 56 2.44 14.13 3.54
CA VAL A 56 1.86 14.51 2.25
C VAL A 56 2.86 14.92 1.18
N SER A 57 4.14 15.16 1.53
CA SER A 57 5.13 15.62 0.55
C SER A 57 5.37 14.60 -0.57
N ARG A 58 5.42 15.10 -1.80
CA ARG A 58 5.77 14.30 -2.99
C ARG A 58 7.18 13.70 -2.91
N ASP A 59 8.07 14.26 -2.09
CA ASP A 59 9.42 13.73 -1.91
C ASP A 59 9.44 12.34 -1.28
N ASN A 60 8.39 11.95 -0.55
CA ASN A 60 8.24 10.59 -0.05
C ASN A 60 8.23 9.55 -1.19
N ALA A 61 7.65 9.90 -2.33
CA ALA A 61 7.62 9.04 -3.52
C ALA A 61 8.87 9.15 -4.42
N ARG A 62 9.84 10.04 -4.07
CA ARG A 62 11.05 10.30 -4.85
C ARG A 62 12.32 9.79 -4.19
N THR A 63 12.21 9.17 -3.02
CA THR A 63 13.36 8.58 -2.33
C THR A 63 13.99 7.48 -3.18
N PRO A 64 15.31 7.28 -3.10
CA PRO A 64 15.98 6.20 -3.80
C PRO A 64 15.37 4.83 -3.51
N MET A 65 15.26 4.00 -4.56
CA MET A 65 14.83 2.62 -4.42
C MET A 65 15.75 1.87 -3.45
N GLN A 66 15.15 1.11 -2.55
CA GLN A 66 15.86 0.34 -1.53
C GLN A 66 16.18 -1.06 -2.05
N TRP A 67 17.38 -1.24 -2.63
CA TRP A 67 17.78 -2.52 -3.22
C TRP A 67 18.25 -3.55 -2.20
N ASP A 68 19.06 -3.09 -1.22
CA ASP A 68 19.63 -3.94 -0.18
C ASP A 68 19.96 -3.15 1.09
N ASP A 69 20.59 -3.80 2.06
CA ASP A 69 21.00 -3.25 3.35
C ASP A 69 22.40 -2.57 3.35
N SER A 70 23.04 -2.45 2.17
CA SER A 70 24.31 -1.77 2.03
C SER A 70 24.18 -0.23 2.02
N ALA A 71 25.31 0.48 2.02
CA ALA A 71 25.32 1.95 2.02
C ALA A 71 24.43 2.53 0.91
N ASN A 72 23.64 3.56 1.25
CA ASN A 72 22.65 4.17 0.37
C ASN A 72 21.62 3.16 -0.22
N ALA A 73 21.31 2.11 0.54
CA ALA A 73 20.39 1.06 0.12
C ALA A 73 20.79 0.35 -1.19
N GLY A 74 22.09 0.26 -1.49
CA GLY A 74 22.58 -0.26 -2.75
C GLY A 74 22.25 0.59 -3.99
N PHE A 75 21.65 1.77 -3.80
CA PHE A 75 21.19 2.62 -4.90
C PHE A 75 22.35 3.36 -5.60
N THR A 76 23.31 3.88 -4.83
CA THR A 76 24.45 4.63 -5.38
C THR A 76 25.67 4.56 -4.46
N THR A 77 26.86 4.67 -5.05
CA THR A 77 28.12 4.85 -4.33
C THR A 77 28.43 6.33 -4.03
N GLY A 78 27.70 7.26 -4.65
CA GLY A 78 27.82 8.70 -4.43
C GLY A 78 26.81 9.22 -3.40
N THR A 79 26.65 10.54 -3.35
CA THR A 79 25.60 11.20 -2.55
C THR A 79 24.30 11.21 -3.32
N PRO A 80 23.22 10.58 -2.84
CA PRO A 80 21.93 10.63 -3.51
C PRO A 80 21.36 12.06 -3.50
N TRP A 81 20.61 12.41 -4.55
CA TRP A 81 19.96 13.73 -4.67
C TRP A 81 18.99 14.01 -3.52
N ILE A 82 18.22 13.01 -3.12
CA ILE A 82 17.35 13.00 -1.94
C ILE A 82 17.79 11.87 -1.02
N SER A 83 17.72 12.08 0.28
CA SER A 83 18.20 11.09 1.25
C SER A 83 17.42 9.77 1.16
N VAL A 84 18.13 8.66 1.30
CA VAL A 84 17.53 7.33 1.42
C VAL A 84 16.71 7.25 2.71
N ASN A 85 15.56 6.60 2.65
CA ASN A 85 14.80 6.31 3.86
C ASN A 85 15.60 5.41 4.80
N LYS A 86 15.69 5.78 6.07
CA LYS A 86 16.53 5.10 7.06
C LYS A 86 16.12 3.66 7.36
N ASN A 87 14.91 3.27 6.98
CA ASN A 87 14.41 1.91 7.17
C ASN A 87 14.92 0.92 6.12
N TYR A 88 15.77 1.34 5.18
CA TYR A 88 16.29 0.49 4.11
C TYR A 88 17.02 -0.77 4.61
N THR A 89 17.54 -0.74 5.83
CA THR A 89 18.18 -1.91 6.44
C THR A 89 17.20 -3.04 6.77
N GLN A 90 15.90 -2.74 6.79
CA GLN A 90 14.81 -3.68 7.08
C GLN A 90 13.90 -3.87 5.88
N ILE A 91 13.55 -2.77 5.18
CA ILE A 91 12.68 -2.77 4.01
C ILE A 91 13.54 -2.56 2.77
N ASN A 92 13.79 -3.61 2.01
CA ASN A 92 14.55 -3.55 0.77
C ASN A 92 14.22 -4.76 -0.12
N ALA A 93 14.58 -4.66 -1.41
CA ALA A 93 14.27 -5.68 -2.40
C ALA A 93 14.91 -7.04 -2.07
N LYS A 94 16.17 -7.04 -1.57
CA LYS A 94 16.86 -8.27 -1.17
C LYS A 94 16.11 -9.00 -0.06
N ALA A 95 15.77 -8.31 1.02
CA ALA A 95 15.01 -8.88 2.13
C ALA A 95 13.62 -9.36 1.68
N ALA A 96 12.93 -8.60 0.82
CA ALA A 96 11.62 -8.98 0.29
C ALA A 96 11.69 -10.24 -0.58
N LEU A 97 12.77 -10.46 -1.32
CA LEU A 97 12.97 -11.68 -2.13
C LEU A 97 13.32 -12.91 -1.27
N GLU A 98 13.95 -12.72 -0.12
CA GLU A 98 14.30 -13.79 0.82
C GLU A 98 13.08 -14.27 1.63
N ASP A 99 12.12 -13.38 1.92
CA ASP A 99 10.90 -13.69 2.66
C ASP A 99 9.73 -14.01 1.73
N LYS A 100 9.30 -15.29 1.70
CA LYS A 100 8.18 -15.75 0.86
C LYS A 100 6.81 -15.22 1.30
N ASP A 101 6.69 -14.70 2.50
CA ASP A 101 5.48 -14.06 3.03
C ASP A 101 5.50 -12.52 2.83
N SER A 102 6.52 -11.98 2.14
CA SER A 102 6.67 -10.55 1.90
C SER A 102 5.60 -9.96 0.99
N VAL A 103 5.45 -8.63 1.05
CA VAL A 103 4.60 -7.83 0.15
C VAL A 103 4.94 -8.12 -1.31
N PHE A 104 6.21 -8.35 -1.66
CA PHE A 104 6.65 -8.68 -3.02
C PHE A 104 5.94 -9.93 -3.59
N TYR A 105 5.91 -11.02 -2.84
CA TYR A 105 5.24 -12.25 -3.30
C TYR A 105 3.72 -12.13 -3.30
N TYR A 106 3.17 -11.28 -2.44
CA TYR A 106 1.75 -10.96 -2.48
C TYR A 106 1.37 -10.21 -3.78
N TYR A 107 2.14 -9.17 -4.15
CA TYR A 107 1.98 -8.47 -5.44
C TYR A 107 2.15 -9.43 -6.62
N GLN A 108 3.18 -10.29 -6.60
CA GLN A 108 3.40 -11.29 -7.64
C GLN A 108 2.18 -12.19 -7.82
N LYS A 109 1.57 -12.65 -6.71
CA LYS A 109 0.38 -13.48 -6.73
C LYS A 109 -0.83 -12.71 -7.29
N LEU A 110 -1.05 -11.46 -6.88
CA LEU A 110 -2.13 -10.61 -7.40
C LEU A 110 -2.00 -10.38 -8.91
N ILE A 111 -0.79 -10.11 -9.40
CA ILE A 111 -0.52 -9.94 -10.83
C ILE A 111 -0.83 -11.23 -11.59
N ARG A 112 -0.40 -12.37 -11.07
CA ARG A 112 -0.71 -13.69 -11.65
C ARG A 112 -2.21 -13.94 -11.72
N LEU A 113 -2.92 -13.75 -10.59
CA LEU A 113 -4.38 -13.90 -10.54
C LEU A 113 -5.08 -13.04 -11.60
N ARG A 114 -4.62 -11.80 -11.81
CA ARG A 114 -5.16 -10.92 -12.85
C ARG A 114 -4.94 -11.47 -14.26
N HIS A 115 -3.83 -12.15 -14.53
CA HIS A 115 -3.56 -12.76 -15.84
C HIS A 115 -4.31 -14.06 -16.06
N GLU A 116 -4.56 -14.81 -15.02
CA GLU A 116 -5.19 -16.13 -15.08
C GLU A 116 -6.71 -16.11 -14.97
N ASN A 117 -7.30 -15.00 -14.47
CA ASN A 117 -8.73 -14.89 -14.21
C ASN A 117 -9.35 -13.70 -14.96
N GLU A 118 -10.09 -14.00 -16.02
CA GLU A 118 -10.72 -13.00 -16.89
C GLU A 118 -11.71 -12.09 -16.11
N ILE A 119 -12.42 -12.65 -15.11
CA ILE A 119 -13.34 -11.89 -14.26
C ILE A 119 -12.67 -10.71 -13.53
N ILE A 120 -11.37 -10.79 -13.23
CA ILE A 120 -10.61 -9.68 -12.61
C ILE A 120 -10.42 -8.52 -13.58
N VAL A 121 -10.41 -8.79 -14.89
CA VAL A 121 -10.19 -7.80 -15.95
C VAL A 121 -11.52 -7.31 -16.49
N GLU A 122 -12.37 -8.22 -16.95
CA GLU A 122 -13.58 -7.95 -17.73
C GLU A 122 -14.87 -7.90 -16.89
N GLY A 123 -14.87 -8.50 -15.68
CA GLY A 123 -16.06 -8.56 -14.85
C GLY A 123 -16.63 -7.17 -14.52
N VAL A 124 -17.95 -7.08 -14.39
CA VAL A 124 -18.65 -5.85 -13.99
C VAL A 124 -18.45 -5.61 -12.49
N PHE A 125 -18.12 -4.37 -12.13
CA PHE A 125 -17.85 -3.97 -10.74
C PHE A 125 -19.16 -3.55 -10.04
N HIS A 126 -19.35 -4.03 -8.80
CA HIS A 126 -20.39 -3.59 -7.89
C HIS A 126 -19.81 -3.36 -6.50
N GLY A 127 -20.03 -2.16 -5.94
CA GLY A 127 -19.65 -1.84 -4.57
C GLY A 127 -20.49 -2.65 -3.58
N LEU A 128 -19.87 -3.05 -2.48
CA LEU A 128 -20.52 -3.71 -1.35
C LEU A 128 -20.15 -2.96 -0.08
N LEU A 129 -21.02 -2.98 0.95
CA LEU A 129 -20.78 -2.32 2.23
C LEU A 129 -20.42 -0.83 2.09
N GLU A 130 -21.08 -0.09 1.20
CA GLU A 130 -20.73 1.29 0.83
C GLU A 130 -20.76 2.26 2.02
N ASP A 131 -21.56 1.97 3.06
CA ASP A 131 -21.66 2.77 4.29
C ASP A 131 -20.72 2.28 5.41
N ASN A 132 -19.79 1.35 5.13
CA ASN A 132 -18.87 0.82 6.13
C ASN A 132 -17.51 1.53 6.04
N ASP A 133 -17.13 2.25 7.09
CA ASP A 133 -15.89 3.02 7.14
C ASP A 133 -14.63 2.15 7.35
N ASP A 134 -14.79 0.93 7.83
CA ASP A 134 -13.69 0.03 8.21
C ASP A 134 -13.35 -0.98 7.11
N ILE A 135 -14.35 -1.41 6.31
CA ILE A 135 -14.21 -2.43 5.27
C ILE A 135 -14.50 -1.84 3.90
N TYR A 136 -13.53 -1.92 3.00
CA TYR A 136 -13.76 -1.69 1.58
C TYR A 136 -14.07 -3.03 0.91
N ALA A 137 -15.28 -3.18 0.36
CA ALA A 137 -15.72 -4.41 -0.28
C ALA A 137 -16.36 -4.17 -1.64
N TYR A 138 -16.21 -5.15 -2.52
CA TYR A 138 -16.84 -5.14 -3.83
C TYR A 138 -16.97 -6.56 -4.39
N GLU A 139 -17.85 -6.70 -5.39
CA GLU A 139 -17.91 -7.91 -6.22
C GLU A 139 -17.62 -7.58 -7.69
N ARG A 140 -17.15 -8.59 -8.40
CA ARG A 140 -17.05 -8.61 -9.87
C ARG A 140 -17.91 -9.76 -10.38
N THR A 141 -18.60 -9.53 -11.49
CA THR A 141 -19.44 -10.57 -12.12
C THR A 141 -19.10 -10.70 -13.60
N LEU A 142 -18.95 -11.94 -14.08
CA LEU A 142 -18.71 -12.26 -15.49
C LEU A 142 -19.45 -13.54 -15.86
N GLY A 143 -20.54 -13.43 -16.61
CA GLY A 143 -21.44 -14.56 -16.84
C GLY A 143 -22.00 -15.09 -15.53
N ASP A 144 -21.77 -16.36 -15.24
CA ASP A 144 -22.20 -17.02 -14.00
C ASP A 144 -21.13 -16.96 -12.89
N GLU A 145 -19.95 -16.44 -13.19
CA GLU A 145 -18.85 -16.30 -12.23
C GLU A 145 -19.02 -15.05 -11.36
N LYS A 146 -18.61 -15.17 -10.10
CA LYS A 146 -18.63 -14.07 -9.14
C LYS A 146 -17.35 -14.08 -8.32
N LEU A 147 -16.66 -12.94 -8.29
CA LEU A 147 -15.51 -12.67 -7.43
C LEU A 147 -15.88 -11.65 -6.36
N VAL A 148 -15.70 -12.00 -5.10
CA VAL A 148 -15.94 -11.09 -3.97
C VAL A 148 -14.62 -10.72 -3.32
N VAL A 149 -14.45 -9.42 -3.04
CA VAL A 149 -13.27 -8.87 -2.39
C VAL A 149 -13.69 -8.08 -1.17
N ALA A 150 -13.01 -8.31 -0.03
CA ALA A 150 -13.16 -7.51 1.17
C ALA A 150 -11.77 -7.13 1.72
N CYS A 151 -11.59 -5.85 2.04
CA CYS A 151 -10.36 -5.30 2.57
C CYS A 151 -10.67 -4.54 3.86
N ASN A 152 -10.08 -4.98 4.97
CA ASN A 152 -10.14 -4.25 6.24
C ASN A 152 -9.02 -3.20 6.25
N PHE A 153 -9.38 -1.92 6.36
CA PHE A 153 -8.45 -0.78 6.42
C PHE A 153 -8.11 -0.34 7.84
N THR A 154 -8.47 -1.16 8.83
CA THR A 154 -8.18 -0.87 10.24
C THR A 154 -7.13 -1.84 10.80
N ASN A 155 -6.64 -1.54 11.99
CA ASN A 155 -5.80 -2.44 12.78
C ASN A 155 -6.59 -3.28 13.81
N LYS A 156 -7.91 -3.42 13.61
CA LYS A 156 -8.83 -4.13 14.49
C LYS A 156 -9.46 -5.31 13.75
N GLU A 157 -9.96 -6.27 14.49
CA GLU A 157 -10.86 -7.28 13.95
C GLU A 157 -12.23 -6.65 13.69
N VAL A 158 -12.71 -6.73 12.46
CA VAL A 158 -14.00 -6.18 12.04
C VAL A 158 -14.87 -7.33 11.53
N PRO A 159 -16.09 -7.53 12.07
CA PRO A 159 -17.00 -8.54 11.57
C PRO A 159 -17.36 -8.31 10.10
N CYS A 160 -17.32 -9.38 9.29
CA CYS A 160 -17.68 -9.33 7.88
C CYS A 160 -18.45 -10.60 7.50
N ASP A 161 -19.73 -10.45 7.21
CA ASP A 161 -20.66 -11.53 6.88
C ASP A 161 -20.77 -11.81 5.37
N LEU A 162 -20.00 -11.09 4.55
CA LEU A 162 -20.05 -11.22 3.09
C LEU A 162 -19.80 -12.63 2.57
N PHE A 163 -19.08 -13.44 3.32
CA PHE A 163 -18.73 -14.83 2.95
C PHE A 163 -19.54 -15.88 3.71
N GLU A 164 -20.38 -15.47 4.66
CA GLU A 164 -21.13 -16.39 5.49
C GLU A 164 -22.14 -17.20 4.67
N GLY A 165 -22.11 -18.52 4.78
CA GLY A 165 -22.99 -19.43 4.06
C GLY A 165 -22.80 -19.47 2.54
N LYS A 166 -21.74 -18.88 1.99
CA LYS A 166 -21.37 -18.94 0.57
C LYS A 166 -20.34 -20.03 0.34
N GLU A 167 -20.56 -20.81 -0.73
CA GLU A 167 -19.53 -21.72 -1.25
C GLU A 167 -18.66 -20.97 -2.24
N GLY A 168 -17.33 -21.17 -2.16
CA GLY A 168 -16.39 -20.53 -3.06
C GLY A 168 -14.95 -20.95 -2.78
N GLU A 169 -14.06 -20.67 -3.70
CA GLU A 169 -12.63 -20.88 -3.58
C GLU A 169 -11.95 -19.58 -3.11
N GLU A 170 -11.14 -19.67 -2.05
CA GLU A 170 -10.30 -18.56 -1.66
C GLU A 170 -9.09 -18.46 -2.58
N LEU A 171 -8.98 -17.36 -3.31
CA LEU A 171 -7.86 -17.12 -4.23
C LEU A 171 -6.62 -16.58 -3.52
N ILE A 172 -6.82 -15.63 -2.63
CA ILE A 172 -5.73 -14.95 -1.92
C ILE A 172 -6.22 -14.34 -0.61
N THR A 173 -5.40 -14.51 0.42
CA THR A 173 -5.51 -13.79 1.68
C THR A 173 -4.11 -13.43 2.18
N ASN A 174 -3.97 -12.39 2.98
CA ASN A 174 -2.76 -12.06 3.70
C ASN A 174 -2.74 -12.61 5.15
N TYR A 175 -3.68 -13.51 5.47
CA TYR A 175 -3.74 -14.23 6.75
C TYR A 175 -3.21 -15.64 6.65
N LYS A 176 -2.50 -16.06 7.72
CA LYS A 176 -2.06 -17.45 7.88
C LYS A 176 -3.15 -18.35 8.47
N ASN A 177 -4.07 -17.78 9.24
CA ASN A 177 -5.14 -18.50 9.92
C ASN A 177 -6.42 -17.69 9.84
N HIS A 178 -7.28 -17.97 8.87
CA HIS A 178 -8.62 -17.44 8.85
C HIS A 178 -9.63 -18.58 8.92
N VAL A 179 -10.77 -18.31 9.51
CA VAL A 179 -11.91 -19.22 9.55
C VAL A 179 -13.04 -18.52 8.81
N THR A 180 -13.59 -19.16 7.79
CA THR A 180 -14.75 -18.66 7.08
C THR A 180 -15.89 -18.38 8.07
N GLY A 181 -16.43 -17.15 8.05
CA GLY A 181 -17.48 -16.72 8.99
C GLY A 181 -17.00 -16.08 10.31
N VAL A 182 -15.70 -15.83 10.48
CA VAL A 182 -15.15 -15.11 11.64
C VAL A 182 -14.69 -13.70 11.23
N PRO A 183 -14.72 -12.72 12.15
CA PRO A 183 -14.20 -11.37 11.90
C PRO A 183 -12.82 -11.39 11.27
N VAL A 184 -12.67 -10.74 10.12
CA VAL A 184 -11.39 -10.63 9.41
C VAL A 184 -10.70 -9.33 9.74
N SER A 185 -9.43 -9.40 10.11
CA SER A 185 -8.66 -8.20 10.39
C SER A 185 -7.79 -7.72 9.23
N TYR A 186 -7.94 -8.22 7.96
CA TYR A 186 -7.22 -7.74 6.75
C TYR A 186 -7.88 -8.21 5.43
N THR A 187 -7.23 -8.02 4.28
CA THR A 187 -7.78 -8.23 2.94
C THR A 187 -8.10 -9.70 2.60
N HIS A 188 -9.28 -9.96 2.12
CA HIS A 188 -9.74 -11.29 1.69
C HIS A 188 -10.27 -11.23 0.26
N LEU A 189 -9.84 -12.16 -0.60
CA LEU A 189 -10.34 -12.34 -1.95
C LEU A 189 -10.92 -13.75 -2.09
N THR A 190 -12.17 -13.86 -2.52
CA THR A 190 -12.85 -15.15 -2.75
C THR A 190 -13.56 -15.16 -4.10
N LEU A 191 -13.41 -16.24 -4.87
CA LEU A 191 -14.20 -16.58 -6.06
C LEU A 191 -15.45 -17.34 -5.67
#